data_f9fcf8188a6cc754fa4f81fbcf74e017
#
_entry.id   f9fcf8188a6cc754fa4f81fbcf74e017
#
_cell.length_a   1.000
_cell.length_b   1.000
_cell.length_c   1.000
_cell.angle_alpha   90.00
_cell.angle_beta   90.00
_cell.angle_gamma   90.00
#
_symmetry.space_group_name_H-M   'P 1'
#
loop_
_entity.id
_entity.type
_entity.pdbx_description
1 polymer ?
#
loop_
_entity_poly.entity_id
_entity_poly.type
_entity_poly.pdbx_seq_one_letter_code
_entity_poly.pdbx_strand_id
1 'polypeptide(L)'
;VKGGTGAIVEYFGEGATSMSCTGKGTICNMGAEIGATTSTFGYDASMSRYLQATGRADVAALADGIKEHLTADPEVYAHPEKYFDQVIEIDLNELEPHLNGPFTPDLATPISKMKEAALANGWPTKIEVGLIGSCTNSSYEDISRAVSLAKQVAQKGLTTKAEYMITPGSEQVRYTIERD
;
A
#
# COMPACT_ATOMS: atom_id res chain seq x y z
N VAL A 1 -16.12 -6.86 1.83
CA VAL A 1 -14.89 -7.40 1.24
C VAL A 1 -14.79 -8.88 1.57
N LYS A 2 -15.08 -9.78 0.63
CA LYS A 2 -15.11 -11.23 0.90
C LYS A 2 -14.48 -12.09 -0.24
N GLY A 3 -13.82 -11.46 -1.20
CA GLY A 3 -13.35 -12.15 -2.40
C GLY A 3 -12.17 -13.11 -2.20
N GLY A 4 -11.40 -12.94 -1.13
CA GLY A 4 -10.18 -13.70 -0.89
C GLY A 4 -10.30 -14.83 0.14
N THR A 5 -11.51 -15.09 0.67
CA THR A 5 -11.67 -16.07 1.75
C THR A 5 -11.16 -17.46 1.35
N GLY A 6 -10.18 -17.97 2.10
CA GLY A 6 -9.56 -19.27 1.86
C GLY A 6 -8.56 -19.30 0.70
N ALA A 7 -8.31 -18.16 0.04
CA ALA A 7 -7.36 -18.06 -1.06
C ALA A 7 -5.95 -17.71 -0.58
N ILE A 8 -4.96 -18.10 -1.36
CA ILE A 8 -3.61 -17.55 -1.37
C ILE A 8 -3.56 -16.59 -2.56
N VAL A 9 -3.22 -15.32 -2.31
CA VAL A 9 -3.17 -14.28 -3.34
C VAL A 9 -1.73 -14.03 -3.74
N GLU A 10 -1.41 -14.21 -5.01
CA GLU A 10 -0.11 -13.87 -5.56
C GLU A 10 -0.21 -12.67 -6.48
N TYR A 11 0.65 -11.67 -6.25
CA TYR A 11 0.71 -10.44 -7.03
C TYR A 11 1.93 -10.48 -7.95
N PHE A 12 1.73 -10.32 -9.24
CA PHE A 12 2.80 -10.35 -10.25
C PHE A 12 2.54 -9.37 -11.40
N GLY A 13 3.46 -9.27 -12.33
CA GLY A 13 3.43 -8.34 -13.46
C GLY A 13 4.24 -7.06 -13.22
N GLU A 14 4.29 -6.20 -14.24
CA GLU A 14 5.10 -4.96 -14.21
C GLU A 14 4.67 -4.01 -13.09
N GLY A 15 3.36 -3.86 -12.88
CA GLY A 15 2.82 -3.06 -11.79
C GLY A 15 3.30 -3.54 -10.42
N ALA A 16 3.33 -4.86 -10.19
CA ALA A 16 3.81 -5.44 -8.94
C ALA A 16 5.31 -5.16 -8.74
N THR A 17 6.14 -5.30 -9.78
CA THR A 17 7.59 -5.04 -9.69
C THR A 17 7.92 -3.55 -9.56
N SER A 18 7.04 -2.65 -10.00
CA SER A 18 7.23 -1.21 -9.87
C SER A 18 7.02 -0.68 -8.45
N MET A 19 6.39 -1.46 -7.58
CA MET A 19 6.07 -1.04 -6.21
C MET A 19 7.30 -1.10 -5.30
N SER A 20 7.33 -0.22 -4.29
CA SER A 20 8.30 -0.31 -3.21
C SER A 20 8.04 -1.52 -2.31
N CYS A 21 9.06 -1.95 -1.57
CA CYS A 21 8.92 -3.04 -0.61
C CYS A 21 7.86 -2.74 0.46
N THR A 22 7.81 -1.51 0.98
CA THR A 22 6.79 -1.09 1.96
C THR A 22 5.40 -1.05 1.36
N GLY A 23 5.26 -0.63 0.09
CA GLY A 23 3.98 -0.69 -0.64
C GLY A 23 3.46 -2.12 -0.82
N LYS A 24 4.35 -3.07 -1.15
CA LYS A 24 4.00 -4.50 -1.18
C LYS A 24 3.60 -5.01 0.20
N GLY A 25 4.32 -4.58 1.24
CA GLY A 25 3.96 -4.89 2.63
C GLY A 25 2.56 -4.42 3.01
N THR A 26 2.17 -3.21 2.59
CA THR A 26 0.82 -2.68 2.76
C THR A 26 -0.23 -3.58 2.10
N ILE A 27 -0.02 -3.98 0.84
CA ILE A 27 -0.96 -4.85 0.12
C ILE A 27 -1.09 -6.21 0.82
N CYS A 28 0.03 -6.82 1.21
CA CYS A 28 0.01 -8.11 1.94
C CYS A 28 -0.71 -8.00 3.28
N ASN A 29 -0.49 -6.90 4.02
CA ASN A 29 -1.17 -6.68 5.29
C ASN A 29 -2.69 -6.52 5.10
N MET A 30 -3.11 -5.82 4.06
CA MET A 30 -4.53 -5.62 3.72
C MET A 30 -5.19 -6.89 3.13
N GLY A 31 -4.43 -7.94 2.88
CA GLY A 31 -4.97 -9.25 2.49
C GLY A 31 -5.91 -9.86 3.54
N ALA A 32 -5.72 -9.54 4.82
CA ALA A 32 -6.61 -9.96 5.90
C ALA A 32 -8.03 -9.40 5.76
N GLU A 33 -8.19 -8.17 5.28
CA GLU A 33 -9.49 -7.52 5.11
C GLU A 33 -10.32 -8.17 4.00
N ILE A 34 -9.69 -8.76 3.00
CA ILE A 34 -10.39 -9.54 1.96
C ILE A 34 -10.57 -11.01 2.35
N GLY A 35 -10.08 -11.43 3.53
CA GLY A 35 -10.18 -12.78 4.05
C GLY A 35 -9.16 -13.77 3.46
N ALA A 36 -8.12 -13.28 2.79
CA ALA A 36 -7.07 -14.13 2.23
C ALA A 36 -6.31 -14.88 3.33
N THR A 37 -6.00 -16.14 3.07
CA THR A 37 -5.16 -16.96 3.97
C THR A 37 -3.74 -16.40 4.02
N THR A 38 -3.21 -15.98 2.86
CA THR A 38 -1.94 -15.27 2.75
C THR A 38 -1.90 -14.46 1.46
N SER A 39 -0.96 -13.51 1.41
CA SER A 39 -0.66 -12.70 0.23
C SER A 39 0.84 -12.72 -0.01
N THR A 40 1.27 -12.78 -1.26
CA THR A 40 2.69 -12.90 -1.61
C THR A 40 3.06 -12.10 -2.85
N PHE A 41 4.31 -11.66 -2.90
CA PHE A 41 4.99 -11.11 -4.05
C PHE A 41 6.27 -11.89 -4.29
N GLY A 42 6.65 -12.08 -5.55
CA GLY A 42 7.97 -12.56 -5.90
C GLY A 42 9.06 -11.57 -5.43
N TYR A 43 10.22 -12.09 -5.06
CA TYR A 43 11.37 -11.28 -4.66
C TYR A 43 11.90 -10.44 -5.82
N ASP A 44 12.20 -9.17 -5.53
CA ASP A 44 12.75 -8.25 -6.52
C ASP A 44 13.74 -7.22 -5.95
N ALA A 45 14.25 -6.37 -6.81
CA ALA A 45 15.23 -5.34 -6.46
C ALA A 45 14.71 -4.32 -5.43
N SER A 46 13.40 -4.10 -5.29
CA SER A 46 12.84 -3.21 -4.27
C SER A 46 13.02 -3.81 -2.87
N MET A 47 12.89 -5.13 -2.74
CA MET A 47 13.11 -5.86 -1.50
C MET A 47 14.59 -5.90 -1.12
N SER A 48 15.49 -6.12 -2.11
CA SER A 48 16.94 -6.03 -1.89
C SER A 48 17.34 -4.66 -1.33
N ARG A 49 16.92 -3.58 -1.99
CA ARG A 49 17.19 -2.22 -1.51
C ARG A 49 16.66 -1.95 -0.10
N TYR A 50 15.48 -2.43 0.21
CA TYR A 50 14.89 -2.28 1.54
C TYR A 50 15.70 -3.01 2.61
N LEU A 51 16.13 -4.24 2.35
CA LEU A 51 17.00 -5.00 3.25
C LEU A 51 18.32 -4.26 3.49
N GLN A 52 18.95 -3.75 2.44
CA GLN A 52 20.19 -2.98 2.56
C GLN A 52 20.00 -1.70 3.38
N ALA A 53 18.95 -0.92 3.08
CA ALA A 53 18.64 0.32 3.78
C ALA A 53 18.30 0.13 5.26
N THR A 54 17.84 -1.06 5.64
CA THR A 54 17.47 -1.41 7.02
C THR A 54 18.54 -2.23 7.76
N GLY A 55 19.79 -2.20 7.30
CA GLY A 55 20.93 -2.80 7.98
C GLY A 55 21.01 -4.34 7.85
N ARG A 56 20.40 -4.90 6.80
CA ARG A 56 20.36 -6.35 6.51
C ARG A 56 21.00 -6.67 5.15
N ALA A 57 22.14 -6.05 4.87
CA ALA A 57 22.83 -6.21 3.60
C ALA A 57 23.33 -7.63 3.33
N ASP A 58 23.68 -8.37 4.37
CA ASP A 58 24.03 -9.80 4.31
C ASP A 58 22.86 -10.67 3.86
N VAL A 59 21.66 -10.40 4.40
CA VAL A 59 20.41 -11.08 3.99
C VAL A 59 20.06 -10.73 2.55
N ALA A 60 20.23 -9.46 2.14
CA ALA A 60 20.02 -9.04 0.76
C ALA A 60 20.94 -9.80 -0.20
N ALA A 61 22.23 -9.93 0.13
CA ALA A 61 23.20 -10.65 -0.69
C ALA A 61 22.85 -12.15 -0.84
N LEU A 62 22.37 -12.77 0.23
CA LEU A 62 21.90 -14.18 0.17
C LEU A 62 20.67 -14.29 -0.74
N ALA A 63 19.68 -13.42 -0.56
CA ALA A 63 18.45 -13.44 -1.36
C ALA A 63 18.74 -13.15 -2.85
N ASP A 64 19.59 -12.18 -3.13
CA ASP A 64 20.02 -11.85 -4.51
C ASP A 64 20.73 -13.04 -5.19
N GLY A 65 21.46 -13.86 -4.41
CA GLY A 65 22.15 -15.05 -4.90
C GLY A 65 21.24 -16.23 -5.27
N ILE A 66 19.99 -16.21 -4.80
CA ILE A 66 19.00 -17.27 -5.04
C ILE A 66 17.66 -16.71 -5.54
N LYS A 67 17.67 -15.52 -6.11
CA LYS A 67 16.45 -14.77 -6.47
C LYS A 67 15.52 -15.54 -7.40
N GLU A 68 16.03 -16.39 -8.26
CA GLU A 68 15.25 -17.25 -9.16
C GLU A 68 14.40 -18.29 -8.43
N HIS A 69 14.78 -18.63 -7.19
CA HIS A 69 14.01 -19.53 -6.32
C HIS A 69 13.07 -18.81 -5.36
N LEU A 70 13.06 -17.47 -5.39
CA LEU A 70 12.23 -16.62 -4.54
C LEU A 70 11.08 -15.96 -5.32
N THR A 71 10.76 -16.47 -6.48
CA THR A 71 9.65 -16.06 -7.35
C THR A 71 9.07 -17.31 -8.00
N ALA A 72 7.89 -17.20 -8.59
CA ALA A 72 7.34 -18.31 -9.35
C ALA A 72 8.16 -18.61 -10.60
N ASP A 73 8.05 -19.84 -11.08
CA ASP A 73 8.68 -20.24 -12.33
C ASP A 73 8.15 -19.38 -13.50
N PRO A 74 9.00 -19.05 -14.50
CA PRO A 74 8.58 -18.19 -15.62
C PRO A 74 7.34 -18.69 -16.36
N GLU A 75 7.14 -20.01 -16.42
CA GLU A 75 5.98 -20.61 -17.08
C GLU A 75 4.66 -20.27 -16.36
N VAL A 76 4.68 -20.13 -15.02
CA VAL A 76 3.50 -19.74 -14.23
C VAL A 76 3.01 -18.37 -14.64
N TYR A 77 3.91 -17.42 -14.79
CA TYR A 77 3.56 -16.04 -15.21
C TYR A 77 3.23 -15.92 -16.70
N ALA A 78 3.79 -16.82 -17.53
CA ALA A 78 3.46 -16.85 -18.95
C ALA A 78 2.06 -17.46 -19.24
N HIS A 79 1.61 -18.33 -18.34
CA HIS A 79 0.33 -19.06 -18.49
C HIS A 79 -0.44 -19.12 -17.18
N PRO A 80 -0.76 -17.96 -16.56
CA PRO A 80 -1.37 -17.92 -15.24
C PRO A 80 -2.70 -18.68 -15.15
N GLU A 81 -3.45 -18.72 -16.23
CA GLU A 81 -4.72 -19.45 -16.33
C GLU A 81 -4.62 -20.96 -16.15
N LYS A 82 -3.40 -21.53 -16.25
CA LYS A 82 -3.15 -22.96 -16.00
C LYS A 82 -2.82 -23.29 -14.56
N TYR A 83 -2.34 -22.30 -13.81
CA TYR A 83 -1.74 -22.50 -12.48
C TYR A 83 -2.55 -21.87 -11.36
N PHE A 84 -3.37 -20.86 -11.66
CA PHE A 84 -4.21 -20.17 -10.69
C PHE A 84 -5.68 -20.51 -10.91
N ASP A 85 -6.42 -20.69 -9.83
CA ASP A 85 -7.88 -20.92 -9.87
C ASP A 85 -8.63 -19.68 -10.39
N GLN A 86 -8.07 -18.50 -10.17
CA GLN A 86 -8.61 -17.24 -10.64
C GLN A 86 -7.50 -16.26 -10.96
N VAL A 87 -7.62 -15.57 -12.09
CA VAL A 87 -6.73 -14.47 -12.48
C VAL A 87 -7.54 -13.18 -12.54
N ILE A 88 -7.03 -12.14 -11.86
CA ILE A 88 -7.61 -10.79 -11.85
C ILE A 88 -6.55 -9.84 -12.39
N GLU A 89 -6.85 -9.17 -13.48
CA GLU A 89 -5.99 -8.17 -14.07
C GLU A 89 -6.44 -6.77 -13.65
N ILE A 90 -5.49 -5.94 -13.19
CA ILE A 90 -5.74 -4.55 -12.78
C ILE A 90 -4.74 -3.65 -13.51
N ASP A 91 -5.23 -2.77 -14.36
CA ASP A 91 -4.41 -1.73 -14.98
C ASP A 91 -4.19 -0.59 -13.99
N LEU A 92 -2.94 -0.45 -13.51
CA LEU A 92 -2.58 0.60 -12.55
C LEU A 92 -2.59 2.00 -13.16
N ASN A 93 -2.59 2.14 -14.49
CA ASN A 93 -2.68 3.46 -15.13
C ASN A 93 -4.12 4.00 -15.10
N GLU A 94 -5.10 3.11 -15.02
CA GLU A 94 -6.52 3.49 -14.93
C GLU A 94 -7.04 3.51 -13.48
N LEU A 95 -6.27 2.96 -12.56
CA LEU A 95 -6.64 2.89 -11.15
C LEU A 95 -6.49 4.25 -10.48
N GLU A 96 -7.58 4.81 -9.97
CA GLU A 96 -7.55 5.98 -9.11
C GLU A 96 -7.72 5.62 -7.63
N PRO A 97 -7.28 6.49 -6.68
CA PRO A 97 -7.51 6.26 -5.26
C PRO A 97 -9.01 6.14 -4.93
N HIS A 98 -9.33 5.24 -4.01
CA HIS A 98 -10.67 5.06 -3.48
C HIS A 98 -10.73 5.41 -2.00
N LEU A 99 -11.87 5.94 -1.56
CA LEU A 99 -12.16 6.14 -0.15
C LEU A 99 -13.17 5.08 0.31
N ASN A 100 -12.84 4.43 1.42
CA ASN A 100 -13.75 3.51 2.08
C ASN A 100 -14.68 4.26 3.03
N GLY A 101 -15.93 3.84 3.08
CA GLY A 101 -16.93 4.47 3.93
C GLY A 101 -17.79 5.51 3.23
N PRO A 102 -18.58 6.28 4.02
CA PRO A 102 -18.62 6.24 5.49
C PRO A 102 -19.32 4.99 6.04
N PHE A 103 -19.11 4.74 7.33
CA PHE A 103 -19.83 3.77 8.19
C PHE A 103 -19.55 2.29 7.89
N THR A 104 -18.88 1.93 6.83
CA THR A 104 -18.49 0.56 6.50
C THR A 104 -17.23 0.53 5.64
N PRO A 105 -16.30 -0.42 5.86
CA PRO A 105 -15.13 -0.59 5.00
C PRO A 105 -15.46 -1.23 3.65
N ASP A 106 -16.66 -1.77 3.48
CA ASP A 106 -17.08 -2.45 2.24
C ASP A 106 -17.53 -1.48 1.14
N LEU A 107 -17.75 -0.22 1.48
CA LEU A 107 -18.14 0.82 0.53
C LEU A 107 -16.88 1.54 0.03
N ALA A 108 -16.50 1.28 -1.21
CA ALA A 108 -15.38 1.96 -1.87
C ALA A 108 -15.91 2.92 -2.94
N THR A 109 -15.52 4.18 -2.82
CA THR A 109 -15.90 5.23 -3.79
C THR A 109 -14.65 5.83 -4.42
N PRO A 110 -14.54 5.87 -5.76
CA PRO A 110 -13.45 6.56 -6.43
C PRO A 110 -13.37 8.02 -5.99
N ILE A 111 -12.16 8.53 -5.77
CA ILE A 111 -11.98 9.89 -5.26
C ILE A 111 -12.59 10.95 -6.19
N SER A 112 -12.57 10.72 -7.50
CA SER A 112 -13.21 11.58 -8.50
C SER A 112 -14.73 11.68 -8.36
N LYS A 113 -15.38 10.66 -7.76
CA LYS A 113 -16.82 10.57 -7.54
C LYS A 113 -17.26 10.88 -6.11
N MET A 114 -16.31 11.06 -5.19
CA MET A 114 -16.60 11.17 -3.76
C MET A 114 -17.47 12.37 -3.42
N LYS A 115 -17.25 13.53 -4.05
CA LYS A 115 -18.08 14.73 -3.82
C LYS A 115 -19.53 14.50 -4.20
N GLU A 116 -19.76 13.93 -5.39
CA GLU A 116 -21.10 13.66 -5.90
C GLU A 116 -21.82 12.63 -5.01
N ALA A 117 -21.13 11.54 -4.67
CA ALA A 117 -21.66 10.50 -3.80
C ALA A 117 -22.00 11.04 -2.40
N ALA A 118 -21.16 11.87 -1.81
CA ALA A 118 -21.39 12.45 -0.50
C ALA A 118 -22.65 13.34 -0.48
N LEU A 119 -22.83 14.19 -1.50
CA LEU A 119 -23.98 15.05 -1.60
C LEU A 119 -25.28 14.26 -1.86
N ALA A 120 -25.23 13.28 -2.77
CA ALA A 120 -26.40 12.47 -3.10
C ALA A 120 -26.91 11.62 -1.93
N ASN A 121 -25.97 11.15 -1.07
CA ASN A 121 -26.32 10.28 0.08
C ASN A 121 -26.38 11.03 1.41
N GLY A 122 -26.18 12.34 1.45
CA GLY A 122 -26.19 13.12 2.68
C GLY A 122 -25.07 12.75 3.65
N TRP A 123 -23.92 12.32 3.12
CA TRP A 123 -22.76 11.97 3.96
C TRP A 123 -22.10 13.21 4.56
N PRO A 124 -21.39 13.06 5.70
CA PRO A 124 -20.62 14.16 6.26
C PRO A 124 -19.60 14.71 5.26
N THR A 125 -19.63 16.01 5.03
CA THR A 125 -18.69 16.71 4.14
C THR A 125 -17.62 17.48 4.90
N LYS A 126 -17.82 17.68 6.20
CA LYS A 126 -16.83 18.28 7.09
C LYS A 126 -16.01 17.19 7.74
N ILE A 127 -14.70 17.24 7.53
CA ILE A 127 -13.74 16.38 8.21
C ILE A 127 -13.27 17.09 9.47
N GLU A 128 -13.36 16.45 10.62
CA GLU A 128 -12.94 17.01 11.91
C GLU A 128 -11.51 16.58 12.26
N VAL A 129 -11.12 15.36 11.91
CA VAL A 129 -9.78 14.82 12.14
C VAL A 129 -9.26 14.15 10.88
N GLY A 130 -8.04 14.49 10.48
CA GLY A 130 -7.26 13.75 9.49
C GLY A 130 -6.15 12.97 10.20
N LEU A 131 -6.00 11.69 9.90
CA LEU A 131 -4.98 10.83 10.50
C LEU A 131 -4.14 10.16 9.42
N ILE A 132 -2.82 10.23 9.59
CA ILE A 132 -1.88 9.32 8.91
C ILE A 132 -1.23 8.46 9.98
N GLY A 133 -1.35 7.13 9.83
CA GLY A 133 -0.78 6.26 10.82
C GLY A 133 -1.39 4.87 10.83
N SER A 134 -1.25 4.20 11.92
CA SER A 134 -1.59 2.81 12.19
C SER A 134 -0.46 1.82 11.88
N CYS A 135 -0.75 0.52 11.99
CA CYS A 135 0.23 -0.54 11.74
C CYS A 135 0.61 -0.72 10.26
N THR A 136 -0.19 -0.19 9.33
CA THR A 136 -0.05 -0.48 7.89
C THR A 136 0.63 0.63 7.13
N ASN A 137 0.13 1.87 7.21
CA ASN A 137 0.59 3.01 6.41
C ASN A 137 1.25 4.09 7.28
N SER A 138 2.29 3.72 8.00
CA SER A 138 3.01 4.59 8.92
C SER A 138 4.52 4.39 8.84
N SER A 139 4.99 3.86 7.69
CA SER A 139 6.42 3.74 7.41
C SER A 139 7.05 5.12 7.17
N TYR A 140 8.37 5.18 7.24
CA TYR A 140 9.12 6.37 6.85
C TYR A 140 8.77 6.83 5.42
N GLU A 141 8.60 5.90 4.49
CA GLU A 141 8.21 6.21 3.11
C GLU A 141 6.82 6.86 3.03
N ASP A 142 5.82 6.32 3.73
CA ASP A 142 4.45 6.86 3.72
C ASP A 142 4.42 8.29 4.26
N ILE A 143 5.10 8.53 5.38
CA ILE A 143 5.16 9.86 6.00
C ILE A 143 5.95 10.83 5.11
N SER A 144 7.05 10.39 4.49
CA SER A 144 7.82 11.21 3.55
C SER A 144 7.00 11.68 2.35
N ARG A 145 6.11 10.83 1.83
CA ARG A 145 5.17 11.21 0.77
C ARG A 145 4.19 12.29 1.25
N ALA A 146 3.65 12.16 2.45
CA ALA A 146 2.78 13.17 3.06
C ALA A 146 3.51 14.50 3.28
N VAL A 147 4.79 14.47 3.69
CA VAL A 147 5.63 15.67 3.86
C VAL A 147 5.77 16.44 2.55
N SER A 148 5.86 15.78 1.41
CA SER A 148 5.90 16.44 0.10
C SER A 148 4.66 17.31 -0.14
N LEU A 149 3.47 16.81 0.21
CA LEU A 149 2.22 17.58 0.13
C LEU A 149 2.18 18.69 1.17
N ALA A 150 2.59 18.43 2.40
CA ALA A 150 2.62 19.42 3.48
C ALA A 150 3.52 20.61 3.12
N LYS A 151 4.68 20.39 2.51
CA LYS A 151 5.56 21.44 2.01
C LYS A 151 4.88 22.33 0.98
N GLN A 152 4.13 21.75 0.05
CA GLN A 152 3.38 22.52 -0.96
C GLN A 152 2.26 23.37 -0.33
N VAL A 153 1.57 22.81 0.67
CA VAL A 153 0.54 23.53 1.44
C VAL A 153 1.16 24.72 2.18
N ALA A 154 2.28 24.49 2.88
CA ALA A 154 2.99 25.55 3.61
C ALA A 154 3.50 26.66 2.69
N GLN A 155 4.06 26.30 1.52
CA GLN A 155 4.52 27.30 0.52
C GLN A 155 3.39 28.19 0.01
N LYS A 156 2.16 27.70 0.00
CA LYS A 156 0.96 28.48 -0.36
C LYS A 156 0.36 29.25 0.81
N GLY A 157 0.97 29.23 1.99
CA GLY A 157 0.45 29.85 3.21
C GLY A 157 -0.88 29.26 3.69
N LEU A 158 -1.16 28.01 3.31
CA LEU A 158 -2.38 27.32 3.71
C LEU A 158 -2.12 26.50 4.99
N THR A 159 -3.18 26.29 5.76
CA THR A 159 -3.20 25.43 6.96
C THR A 159 -4.35 24.44 6.86
N THR A 160 -4.25 23.36 7.62
CA THR A 160 -5.35 22.42 7.75
C THR A 160 -6.52 23.07 8.50
N LYS A 161 -7.74 22.77 8.05
CA LYS A 161 -8.98 23.23 8.73
C LYS A 161 -9.46 22.21 9.76
N ALA A 162 -8.94 20.99 9.70
CA ALA A 162 -9.22 19.90 10.61
C ALA A 162 -8.00 19.66 11.51
N GLU A 163 -8.21 19.03 12.64
CA GLU A 163 -7.12 18.46 13.42
C GLU A 163 -6.35 17.45 12.55
N TYR A 164 -5.02 17.47 12.61
CA TYR A 164 -4.20 16.58 11.80
C TYR A 164 -3.20 15.84 12.69
N MET A 165 -3.31 14.53 12.68
CA MET A 165 -2.52 13.64 13.53
C MET A 165 -1.62 12.75 12.68
N ILE A 166 -0.42 12.50 13.17
CA ILE A 166 0.52 11.54 12.57
C ILE A 166 0.95 10.57 13.66
N THR A 167 0.74 9.28 13.43
CA THR A 167 1.18 8.19 14.31
C THR A 167 2.20 7.32 13.57
N PRO A 168 3.51 7.50 13.82
CA PRO A 168 4.55 6.64 13.24
C PRO A 168 4.38 5.18 13.67
N GLY A 169 4.72 4.25 12.79
CA GLY A 169 4.55 2.81 13.01
C GLY A 169 5.45 2.20 14.09
N SER A 170 6.48 2.91 14.51
CA SER A 170 7.38 2.52 15.60
C SER A 170 8.16 3.71 16.13
N GLU A 171 8.75 3.55 17.31
CA GLU A 171 9.68 4.54 17.86
C GLU A 171 10.90 4.76 16.95
N GLN A 172 11.36 3.73 16.26
CA GLN A 172 12.45 3.86 15.29
C GLN A 172 12.04 4.74 14.10
N VAL A 173 10.85 4.55 13.57
CA VAL A 173 10.31 5.39 12.49
C VAL A 173 10.13 6.82 12.99
N ARG A 174 9.54 7.02 14.17
CA ARG A 174 9.39 8.34 14.78
C ARG A 174 10.73 9.07 14.91
N TYR A 175 11.72 8.41 15.50
CA TYR A 175 13.06 8.98 15.68
C TYR A 175 13.71 9.37 14.34
N THR A 176 13.55 8.52 13.31
CA THR A 176 14.12 8.80 11.98
C THR A 176 13.46 10.02 11.33
N ILE A 177 12.13 10.13 11.46
CA ILE A 177 11.37 11.27 10.91
C ILE A 177 11.73 12.57 11.63
N GLU A 178 11.90 12.54 12.96
CA GLU A 178 12.26 13.72 13.75
C GLU A 178 13.69 14.20 13.50
N ARG A 179 14.56 13.29 13.08
CA ARG A 179 15.96 13.60 12.73
C ARG A 179 16.11 14.24 11.36
N ASP A 180 15.36 13.79 10.35
CA ASP A 180 15.50 14.12 8.92
C ASP A 180 14.55 15.26 8.48
#